data_3c3245a9c1c3dc117c72f1f54b10c4de
#
_entry.id   3c3245a9c1c3dc117c72f1f54b10c4de
#
_cell.length_a   1.000
_cell.length_b   1.000
_cell.length_c   1.000
_cell.angle_alpha   90.00
_cell.angle_beta   90.00
_cell.angle_gamma   90.00
#
_symmetry.space_group_name_H-M   'P 1'
#
loop_
_entity.id
_entity.type
_entity.pdbx_description
1 polymer ?
#
loop_
_entity_poly.entity_id
_entity_poly.type
_entity_poly.pdbx_seq_one_letter_code
_entity_poly.pdbx_strand_id
1 'polypeptide(L)'
;HPPEDGRFLEKTEESSVGGIAVEPDAVRGAGRGGVFEGIDEAGVRKLVQNDSPNLRLINVWATWCVPCVEELPELVTINRMYRKRKFEMITISLDDPKEREAVLKRLQEKHVSATNYLFSSDDRDALAEALDKQWPGPVPYTILVAPGGKIVYRKHDAIDPLALKKFIVDQLGRTYASR
;
A
#
# COMPACT_ATOMS: atom_id res chain seq x y z
N HIS A 1 -3.09 -17.81 36.06
CA HIS A 1 -3.42 -16.54 35.45
C HIS A 1 -2.51 -16.32 34.27
N PRO A 2 -2.95 -16.53 33.06
CA PRO A 2 -2.10 -16.34 31.95
C PRO A 2 -1.86 -14.86 31.76
N PRO A 3 -0.63 -14.45 31.57
CA PRO A 3 -0.39 -13.19 30.96
C PRO A 3 -0.96 -13.27 29.58
N GLU A 4 -1.82 -12.39 29.31
CA GLU A 4 -2.13 -12.02 27.98
C GLU A 4 -0.91 -11.38 27.42
N ASP A 5 -0.01 -12.20 27.12
CA ASP A 5 1.04 -11.86 26.24
C ASP A 5 0.39 -11.47 24.95
N GLY A 6 0.32 -10.25 24.82
CA GLY A 6 0.42 -9.61 23.56
C GLY A 6 1.69 -10.05 22.88
N ARG A 7 1.86 -11.30 22.70
CA ARG A 7 2.72 -11.83 21.68
C ARG A 7 2.08 -11.56 20.36
N PHE A 8 2.14 -10.31 20.04
CA PHE A 8 2.31 -9.94 18.67
C PHE A 8 3.67 -10.50 18.31
N LEU A 9 3.60 -11.65 17.78
CA LEU A 9 4.71 -12.50 17.55
C LEU A 9 5.79 -11.79 16.80
N GLU A 10 6.85 -11.61 17.46
CA GLU A 10 8.15 -11.83 16.92
C GLU A 10 8.20 -13.10 16.09
N LYS A 11 7.62 -13.04 14.94
CA LYS A 11 8.11 -13.75 13.80
C LYS A 11 8.85 -12.75 12.96
N THR A 12 9.80 -12.17 13.60
CA THR A 12 10.71 -11.25 12.99
C THR A 12 11.99 -11.94 12.63
N GLU A 13 11.99 -13.13 12.34
CA GLU A 13 13.24 -13.69 11.89
C GLU A 13 13.01 -14.65 10.77
N GLU A 14 13.78 -14.48 9.78
CA GLU A 14 13.84 -15.18 8.52
C GLU A 14 12.85 -14.74 7.50
N SER A 15 13.05 -13.52 7.07
CA SER A 15 12.70 -13.29 5.72
C SER A 15 13.80 -12.62 4.98
N SER A 16 14.85 -13.24 4.95
CA SER A 16 15.60 -13.15 3.74
C SER A 16 14.74 -13.74 2.65
N VAL A 17 14.69 -13.07 1.58
CA VAL A 17 14.19 -13.53 0.31
C VAL A 17 12.72 -13.22 0.03
N GLY A 18 12.46 -12.07 -0.51
CA GLY A 18 11.73 -11.90 -1.74
C GLY A 18 10.42 -12.67 -1.95
N GLY A 19 9.78 -13.10 -0.89
CA GLY A 19 8.47 -13.69 -0.98
C GLY A 19 7.45 -12.72 -0.45
N ILE A 20 6.69 -12.11 -1.32
CA ILE A 20 5.44 -11.48 -0.96
C ILE A 20 4.46 -12.60 -0.63
N ALA A 21 4.66 -13.28 0.47
CA ALA A 21 3.64 -14.15 1.02
C ALA A 21 2.72 -13.28 1.86
N VAL A 22 1.75 -12.68 1.21
CA VAL A 22 0.60 -12.14 1.93
C VAL A 22 -0.21 -13.35 2.34
N GLU A 23 -0.08 -13.74 3.59
CA GLU A 23 -0.96 -14.74 4.17
C GLU A 23 -2.39 -14.20 4.12
N PRO A 24 -3.28 -14.79 3.32
CA PRO A 24 -4.65 -14.29 3.18
C PRO A 24 -5.41 -14.25 4.49
N ASP A 25 -5.01 -15.07 5.43
CA ASP A 25 -5.64 -15.16 6.74
C ASP A 25 -5.16 -14.09 7.72
N ALA A 26 -3.97 -13.55 7.53
CA ALA A 26 -3.51 -12.41 8.32
C ALA A 26 -4.34 -11.15 8.06
N VAL A 27 -4.86 -11.01 6.85
CA VAL A 27 -5.77 -9.93 6.48
C VAL A 27 -7.12 -10.09 7.15
N ARG A 28 -7.58 -11.32 7.37
CA ARG A 28 -8.88 -11.61 8.00
C ARG A 28 -8.82 -11.59 9.52
N GLY A 29 -7.72 -12.01 10.10
CA GLY A 29 -7.57 -12.07 11.57
C GLY A 29 -7.35 -10.70 12.18
N ALA A 30 -6.82 -9.77 11.41
CA ALA A 30 -6.53 -8.45 11.92
C ALA A 30 -7.77 -7.57 12.10
N GLY A 31 -8.94 -7.91 11.56
CA GLY A 31 -10.22 -7.14 11.69
C GLY A 31 -10.12 -5.62 11.78
N ARG A 32 -8.95 -5.10 11.96
CA ARG A 32 -8.65 -3.72 12.31
C ARG A 32 -7.27 -3.23 11.88
N GLY A 33 -6.65 -3.82 10.95
CA GLY A 33 -5.39 -3.31 10.48
C GLY A 33 -4.89 -4.22 9.39
N GLY A 34 -4.44 -3.71 8.31
CA GLY A 34 -3.90 -4.51 7.24
C GLY A 34 -2.60 -5.22 7.63
N VAL A 35 -2.01 -5.85 6.66
CA VAL A 35 -0.67 -6.42 6.77
C VAL A 35 0.35 -5.29 6.80
N PHE A 36 1.40 -5.43 7.59
CA PHE A 36 2.55 -4.54 7.57
C PHE A 36 3.86 -5.33 7.56
N GLU A 37 4.60 -5.22 6.48
CA GLU A 37 5.84 -5.95 6.23
C GLU A 37 6.90 -5.06 5.59
N GLY A 38 8.17 -5.48 5.68
CA GLY A 38 9.26 -4.89 4.90
C GLY A 38 9.17 -5.28 3.43
N ILE A 39 9.65 -4.42 2.56
CA ILE A 39 9.75 -4.69 1.12
C ILE A 39 11.05 -4.14 0.57
N ASP A 40 11.70 -4.90 -0.28
CA ASP A 40 12.89 -4.49 -1.02
C ASP A 40 12.56 -4.09 -2.46
N GLU A 41 13.57 -3.69 -3.22
CA GLU A 41 13.41 -3.31 -4.62
C GLU A 41 12.77 -4.41 -5.46
N ALA A 42 13.18 -5.66 -5.27
CA ALA A 42 12.64 -6.78 -6.02
C ALA A 42 11.15 -6.99 -5.73
N GLY A 43 10.76 -6.82 -4.46
CA GLY A 43 9.37 -6.85 -4.04
C GLY A 43 8.55 -5.73 -4.68
N VAL A 44 9.08 -4.52 -4.72
CA VAL A 44 8.41 -3.37 -5.37
C VAL A 44 8.23 -3.62 -6.86
N ARG A 45 9.24 -4.14 -7.55
CA ARG A 45 9.12 -4.51 -8.97
C ARG A 45 8.00 -5.51 -9.22
N LYS A 46 7.84 -6.50 -8.36
CA LYS A 46 6.74 -7.46 -8.45
C LYS A 46 5.38 -6.82 -8.25
N LEU A 47 5.27 -5.85 -7.34
CA LEU A 47 4.03 -5.10 -7.16
C LEU A 47 3.63 -4.40 -8.46
N VAL A 48 4.58 -3.76 -9.12
CA VAL A 48 4.33 -3.01 -10.36
C VAL A 48 4.10 -3.94 -11.55
N GLN A 49 4.70 -5.11 -11.60
CA GLN A 49 4.41 -6.13 -12.62
C GLN A 49 2.94 -6.55 -12.60
N ASN A 50 2.35 -6.54 -11.44
CA ASN A 50 0.94 -6.80 -11.20
C ASN A 50 0.39 -8.02 -11.96
N ASP A 51 0.79 -9.19 -11.52
CA ASP A 51 0.30 -10.47 -12.08
C ASP A 51 -1.13 -10.81 -11.63
N SER A 52 -1.74 -9.96 -10.83
CA SER A 52 -3.11 -10.14 -10.33
C SER A 52 -4.15 -9.66 -11.33
N PRO A 53 -5.42 -10.05 -11.17
CA PRO A 53 -6.52 -9.49 -11.95
C PRO A 53 -6.98 -8.11 -11.45
N ASN A 54 -6.34 -7.57 -10.40
CA ASN A 54 -6.77 -6.36 -9.73
C ASN A 54 -6.11 -5.12 -10.30
N LEU A 55 -6.88 -4.04 -10.39
CA LEU A 55 -6.33 -2.69 -10.47
C LEU A 55 -5.66 -2.39 -9.12
N ARG A 56 -4.39 -2.05 -9.14
CA ARG A 56 -3.57 -1.90 -7.93
C ARG A 56 -3.25 -0.44 -7.70
N LEU A 57 -3.77 0.13 -6.61
CA LEU A 57 -3.38 1.44 -6.13
C LEU A 57 -2.16 1.31 -5.24
N ILE A 58 -1.09 2.03 -5.56
CA ILE A 58 0.11 2.10 -4.73
C ILE A 58 0.31 3.55 -4.30
N ASN A 59 0.33 3.77 -3.00
CA ASN A 59 0.59 5.08 -2.37
C ASN A 59 1.93 5.04 -1.66
N VAL A 60 2.79 5.99 -1.98
CA VAL A 60 4.08 6.18 -1.28
C VAL A 60 3.93 7.34 -0.31
N TRP A 61 4.29 7.11 0.94
CA TRP A 61 4.06 8.03 2.04
C TRP A 61 5.15 7.95 3.11
N ALA A 62 5.06 8.81 4.10
CA ALA A 62 5.88 8.72 5.32
C ALA A 62 5.15 9.35 6.50
N THR A 63 5.49 8.94 7.71
CA THR A 63 4.89 9.50 8.93
C THR A 63 5.23 10.96 9.15
N TRP A 64 6.40 11.40 8.70
CA TRP A 64 6.87 12.79 8.78
C TRP A 64 6.27 13.69 7.69
N CYS A 65 5.53 13.15 6.77
CA CYS A 65 4.91 13.88 5.67
C CYS A 65 3.49 14.25 6.03
N VAL A 66 3.24 15.51 6.37
CA VAL A 66 1.91 15.98 6.80
C VAL A 66 0.82 15.72 5.76
N PRO A 67 0.97 16.13 4.48
CA PRO A 67 -0.07 15.85 3.50
C PRO A 67 -0.29 14.37 3.24
N CYS A 68 0.75 13.53 3.40
CA CYS A 68 0.60 12.07 3.31
C CYS A 68 -0.36 11.55 4.38
N VAL A 69 -0.16 11.96 5.62
CA VAL A 69 -0.97 11.54 6.77
C VAL A 69 -2.40 12.08 6.65
N GLU A 70 -2.55 13.31 6.20
CA GLU A 70 -3.86 13.94 6.01
C GLU A 70 -4.72 13.25 4.95
N GLU A 71 -4.13 12.67 3.91
CA GLU A 71 -4.89 11.97 2.87
C GLU A 71 -5.21 10.49 3.19
N LEU A 72 -4.58 9.90 4.22
CA LEU A 72 -4.83 8.49 4.57
C LEU A 72 -6.31 8.18 4.79
N PRO A 73 -7.12 9.00 5.47
CA PRO A 73 -8.55 8.73 5.62
C PRO A 73 -9.30 8.63 4.28
N GLU A 74 -8.95 9.44 3.31
CA GLU A 74 -9.55 9.37 1.96
C GLU A 74 -9.15 8.09 1.23
N LEU A 75 -7.89 7.69 1.34
CA LEU A 75 -7.41 6.42 0.78
C LEU A 75 -8.11 5.22 1.43
N VAL A 76 -8.30 5.26 2.74
CA VAL A 76 -9.07 4.23 3.48
C VAL A 76 -10.49 4.14 2.94
N THR A 77 -11.14 5.27 2.71
CA THR A 77 -12.49 5.32 2.13
C THR A 77 -12.51 4.71 0.73
N ILE A 78 -11.57 5.06 -0.12
CA ILE A 78 -11.45 4.51 -1.47
C ILE A 78 -11.24 3.00 -1.44
N ASN A 79 -10.36 2.51 -0.59
CA ASN A 79 -10.14 1.08 -0.43
C ASN A 79 -11.42 0.35 0.01
N ARG A 80 -12.12 0.92 0.98
CA ARG A 80 -13.38 0.35 1.47
C ARG A 80 -14.45 0.28 0.38
N MET A 81 -14.52 1.29 -0.48
CA MET A 81 -15.48 1.34 -1.58
C MET A 81 -15.23 0.27 -2.64
N TYR A 82 -13.98 -0.03 -2.95
CA TYR A 82 -13.64 -0.81 -4.15
C TYR A 82 -12.99 -2.16 -3.87
N ARG A 83 -12.53 -2.45 -2.65
CA ARG A 83 -11.78 -3.68 -2.32
C ARG A 83 -12.53 -4.99 -2.60
N LYS A 84 -13.85 -4.96 -2.71
CA LYS A 84 -14.66 -6.14 -3.04
C LYS A 84 -14.81 -6.34 -4.56
N ARG A 85 -14.29 -5.42 -5.32
CA ARG A 85 -14.18 -5.52 -6.78
C ARG A 85 -12.75 -5.94 -7.14
N LYS A 86 -12.43 -5.93 -8.42
CA LYS A 86 -11.04 -6.21 -8.86
C LYS A 86 -10.14 -5.00 -8.59
N PHE A 87 -9.96 -4.69 -7.33
CA PHE A 87 -9.20 -3.54 -6.83
C PHE A 87 -8.50 -3.89 -5.53
N GLU A 88 -7.27 -3.42 -5.38
CA GLU A 88 -6.53 -3.52 -4.13
C GLU A 88 -5.70 -2.25 -3.88
N MET A 89 -5.49 -1.93 -2.61
CA MET A 89 -4.68 -0.81 -2.18
C MET A 89 -3.43 -1.31 -1.46
N ILE A 90 -2.30 -0.73 -1.83
CA ILE A 90 -0.99 -0.99 -1.25
C ILE A 90 -0.39 0.34 -0.84
N THR A 91 0.22 0.39 0.33
CA THR A 91 1.02 1.54 0.76
C THR A 91 2.49 1.14 0.91
N ILE A 92 3.38 2.06 0.61
CA ILE A 92 4.82 1.90 0.83
C ILE A 92 5.31 3.10 1.62
N SER A 93 5.80 2.86 2.85
CA SER A 93 6.39 3.90 3.69
C SER A 93 7.87 4.09 3.35
N LEU A 94 8.28 5.36 3.28
CA LEU A 94 9.68 5.78 3.15
C LEU A 94 10.36 6.04 4.50
N ASP A 95 9.68 5.79 5.60
CA ASP A 95 10.30 5.94 6.92
C ASP A 95 11.54 5.06 7.04
N ASP A 96 12.48 5.50 7.89
CA ASP A 96 13.62 4.67 8.24
C ASP A 96 13.12 3.32 8.80
N PRO A 97 13.69 2.18 8.38
CA PRO A 97 13.32 0.88 8.92
C PRO A 97 13.38 0.78 10.46
N LYS A 98 14.20 1.59 11.10
CA LYS A 98 14.25 1.71 12.56
C LYS A 98 12.98 2.30 13.18
N GLU A 99 12.21 3.03 12.39
CA GLU A 99 10.97 3.67 12.80
C GLU A 99 9.72 2.80 12.54
N ARG A 100 9.93 1.52 12.34
CA ARG A 100 8.87 0.55 12.03
C ARG A 100 7.66 0.65 12.97
N GLU A 101 7.91 0.77 14.27
CA GLU A 101 6.84 0.85 15.26
C GLU A 101 6.02 2.13 15.14
N ALA A 102 6.66 3.25 14.85
CA ALA A 102 5.98 4.52 14.62
C ALA A 102 5.10 4.47 13.37
N VAL A 103 5.57 3.82 12.31
CA VAL A 103 4.80 3.61 11.08
C VAL A 103 3.58 2.73 11.36
N LEU A 104 3.77 1.60 12.03
CA LEU A 104 2.68 0.70 12.42
C LEU A 104 1.62 1.41 13.25
N LYS A 105 2.07 2.17 14.25
CA LYS A 105 1.17 2.96 15.09
C LYS A 105 0.32 3.93 14.27
N ARG A 106 0.92 4.63 13.32
CA ARG A 106 0.21 5.56 12.46
C ARG A 106 -0.81 4.86 11.57
N LEU A 107 -0.45 3.72 10.99
CA LEU A 107 -1.37 2.90 10.20
C LEU A 107 -2.56 2.42 11.03
N GLN A 108 -2.33 2.03 12.28
CA GLN A 108 -3.38 1.63 13.20
C GLN A 108 -4.30 2.80 13.58
N GLU A 109 -3.73 3.96 13.92
CA GLU A 109 -4.47 5.17 14.26
C GLU A 109 -5.37 5.63 13.12
N LYS A 110 -4.93 5.47 11.89
CA LYS A 110 -5.68 5.85 10.69
C LYS A 110 -6.52 4.73 10.10
N HIS A 111 -6.54 3.56 10.74
CA HIS A 111 -7.32 2.39 10.31
C HIS A 111 -7.02 1.95 8.87
N VAL A 112 -5.76 1.95 8.49
CA VAL A 112 -5.34 1.59 7.13
C VAL A 112 -5.31 0.08 6.97
N SER A 113 -6.48 -0.50 6.68
CA SER A 113 -6.67 -1.93 6.39
C SER A 113 -6.30 -2.27 4.95
N ALA A 114 -5.06 -2.08 4.61
CA ALA A 114 -4.51 -2.37 3.29
C ALA A 114 -3.31 -3.32 3.43
N THR A 115 -2.70 -3.66 2.34
CA THR A 115 -1.37 -4.25 2.36
C THR A 115 -0.36 -3.12 2.47
N ASN A 116 0.30 -3.03 3.62
CA ASN A 116 1.21 -1.94 3.93
C ASN A 116 2.64 -2.46 3.96
N TYR A 117 3.54 -1.73 3.34
CA TYR A 117 4.96 -2.04 3.32
C TYR A 117 5.80 -0.90 3.87
N LEU A 118 6.93 -1.27 4.46
CA LEU A 118 8.02 -0.37 4.80
C LEU A 118 9.19 -0.70 3.88
N PHE A 119 9.62 0.29 3.10
CA PHE A 119 10.77 0.08 2.22
C PHE A 119 12.05 -0.18 3.04
N SER A 120 12.78 -1.20 2.66
CA SER A 120 13.88 -1.75 3.46
C SER A 120 15.16 -0.91 3.47
N SER A 121 15.21 0.17 2.69
CA SER A 121 16.33 1.10 2.64
C SER A 121 15.86 2.55 2.57
N ASP A 122 16.78 3.49 2.72
CA ASP A 122 16.55 4.93 2.56
C ASP A 122 16.89 5.43 1.13
N ASP A 123 17.27 4.52 0.26
CA ASP A 123 17.62 4.85 -1.13
C ASP A 123 16.37 5.08 -1.98
N ARG A 124 16.01 6.36 -2.13
CA ARG A 124 14.85 6.76 -2.95
C ARG A 124 15.05 6.52 -4.43
N ASP A 125 16.28 6.61 -4.91
CA ASP A 125 16.56 6.36 -6.32
C ASP A 125 16.33 4.90 -6.65
N ALA A 126 16.72 4.00 -5.76
CA ALA A 126 16.44 2.58 -5.88
C ALA A 126 14.93 2.29 -5.88
N LEU A 127 14.19 2.95 -5.01
CA LEU A 127 12.73 2.82 -5.00
C LEU A 127 12.10 3.38 -6.29
N ALA A 128 12.54 4.52 -6.77
CA ALA A 128 12.04 5.11 -8.02
C ALA A 128 12.31 4.19 -9.22
N GLU A 129 13.48 3.58 -9.30
CA GLU A 129 13.81 2.60 -10.35
C GLU A 129 12.89 1.38 -10.32
N ALA A 130 12.53 0.92 -9.14
CA ALA A 130 11.67 -0.24 -8.97
C ALA A 130 10.19 0.06 -9.19
N LEU A 131 9.74 1.22 -8.73
CA LEU A 131 8.33 1.60 -8.71
C LEU A 131 7.87 2.29 -10.00
N ASP A 132 8.51 3.41 -10.31
CA ASP A 132 8.16 4.25 -11.45
C ASP A 132 9.27 5.26 -11.71
N LYS A 133 9.93 5.13 -12.84
CA LYS A 133 11.05 6.00 -13.23
C LYS A 133 10.63 7.46 -13.41
N GLN A 134 9.34 7.74 -13.57
CA GLN A 134 8.81 9.09 -13.66
C GLN A 134 8.59 9.75 -12.30
N TRP A 135 8.71 9.00 -11.22
CA TRP A 135 8.59 9.55 -9.87
C TRP A 135 9.82 10.37 -9.51
N PRO A 136 9.66 11.68 -9.22
CA PRO A 136 10.81 12.53 -8.89
C PRO A 136 11.31 12.41 -7.44
N GLY A 137 10.65 11.60 -6.59
CA GLY A 137 11.06 11.31 -5.23
C GLY A 137 10.25 11.91 -4.10
N PRO A 138 9.56 13.06 -4.24
CA PRO A 138 8.73 13.62 -3.17
C PRO A 138 7.50 12.77 -2.87
N VAL A 139 7.06 12.82 -1.62
CA VAL A 139 5.82 12.20 -1.14
C VAL A 139 4.79 13.27 -0.78
N PRO A 140 3.47 12.99 -0.86
CA PRO A 140 2.88 11.72 -1.29
C PRO A 140 2.97 11.50 -2.79
N TYR A 141 2.98 10.25 -3.19
CA TYR A 141 2.92 9.84 -4.58
C TYR A 141 1.98 8.66 -4.76
N THR A 142 1.07 8.74 -5.72
CA THR A 142 0.06 7.71 -5.94
C THR A 142 0.03 7.28 -7.40
N ILE A 143 0.05 5.97 -7.62
CA ILE A 143 -0.10 5.37 -8.96
C ILE A 143 -1.22 4.33 -8.95
N LEU A 144 -1.79 4.10 -10.11
CA LEU A 144 -2.63 2.95 -10.41
C LEU A 144 -1.94 2.09 -11.45
N VAL A 145 -1.81 0.81 -11.13
CA VAL A 145 -1.21 -0.19 -12.02
C VAL A 145 -2.29 -1.17 -12.45
N ALA A 146 -2.54 -1.22 -13.74
CA ALA A 146 -3.47 -2.18 -14.32
C ALA A 146 -2.90 -3.61 -14.28
N PRO A 147 -3.74 -4.64 -14.34
CA PRO A 147 -3.25 -6.00 -14.53
C PRO A 147 -2.28 -6.09 -15.71
N GLY A 148 -1.14 -6.74 -15.48
CA GLY A 148 -0.07 -6.83 -16.49
C GLY A 148 0.99 -5.73 -16.38
N GLY A 149 0.83 -4.76 -15.47
CA GLY A 149 1.91 -3.85 -15.10
C GLY A 149 1.91 -2.47 -15.76
N LYS A 150 0.87 -2.13 -16.51
CA LYS A 150 0.77 -0.78 -17.08
C LYS A 150 0.35 0.22 -16.01
N ILE A 151 1.15 1.27 -15.82
CA ILE A 151 0.78 2.40 -14.97
C ILE A 151 -0.19 3.28 -15.75
N VAL A 152 -1.44 3.36 -15.28
CA VAL A 152 -2.52 4.07 -15.96
C VAL A 152 -2.86 5.42 -15.31
N TYR A 153 -2.32 5.69 -14.14
CA TYR A 153 -2.55 6.91 -13.38
C TYR A 153 -1.34 7.26 -12.54
N ARG A 154 -0.99 8.54 -12.49
CA ARG A 154 0.04 9.10 -11.62
C ARG A 154 -0.46 10.38 -10.99
N LYS A 155 -0.26 10.52 -9.69
CA LYS A 155 -0.54 11.76 -8.97
C LYS A 155 0.65 12.13 -8.08
N HIS A 156 1.27 13.23 -8.40
CA HIS A 156 2.23 13.92 -7.53
C HIS A 156 1.44 14.74 -6.51
N ASP A 157 1.94 14.87 -5.30
CA ASP A 157 1.26 15.52 -4.19
C ASP A 157 -0.03 14.80 -3.75
N ALA A 158 -0.82 15.46 -2.92
CA ALA A 158 -2.05 14.90 -2.39
C ALA A 158 -3.05 14.52 -3.49
N ILE A 159 -3.76 13.44 -3.27
CA ILE A 159 -4.81 13.00 -4.19
C ILE A 159 -5.96 13.99 -4.26
N ASP A 160 -6.62 14.03 -5.41
CA ASP A 160 -7.97 14.55 -5.55
C ASP A 160 -8.95 13.37 -5.44
N PRO A 161 -9.66 13.22 -4.32
CA PRO A 161 -10.47 12.01 -4.09
C PRO A 161 -11.55 11.79 -5.13
N LEU A 162 -12.21 12.85 -5.59
CA LEU A 162 -13.28 12.73 -6.60
C LEU A 162 -12.71 12.31 -7.95
N ALA A 163 -11.64 12.92 -8.39
CA ALA A 163 -10.99 12.59 -9.65
C ALA A 163 -10.46 11.14 -9.63
N LEU A 164 -9.85 10.74 -8.51
CA LEU A 164 -9.32 9.38 -8.35
C LEU A 164 -10.43 8.33 -8.36
N LYS A 165 -11.53 8.56 -7.63
CA LYS A 165 -12.70 7.68 -7.62
C LYS A 165 -13.29 7.50 -9.02
N LYS A 166 -13.44 8.60 -9.74
CA LYS A 166 -13.95 8.57 -11.12
C LYS A 166 -13.04 7.73 -12.00
N PHE A 167 -11.74 7.93 -11.91
CA PHE A 167 -10.77 7.17 -12.69
C PHE A 167 -10.81 5.67 -12.37
N ILE A 168 -10.90 5.31 -11.10
CA ILE A 168 -11.02 3.92 -10.66
C ILE A 168 -12.28 3.27 -11.24
N VAL A 169 -13.42 3.93 -11.14
CA VAL A 169 -14.68 3.42 -11.68
C VAL A 169 -14.61 3.24 -13.20
N ASP A 170 -14.00 4.17 -13.91
CA ASP A 170 -13.81 4.07 -15.36
C ASP A 170 -12.93 2.86 -15.73
N GLN A 171 -11.91 2.55 -14.93
CA GLN A 171 -11.07 1.38 -15.12
C GLN A 171 -11.76 0.06 -14.77
N LEU A 172 -12.53 0.03 -13.69
CA LEU A 172 -13.23 -1.18 -13.22
C LEU A 172 -14.51 -1.48 -14.00
N GLY A 173 -15.05 -0.48 -14.70
CA GLY A 173 -16.37 -0.54 -15.30
C GLY A 173 -17.49 -0.27 -14.28
N ARG A 174 -18.63 0.17 -14.77
CA ARG A 174 -19.78 0.47 -13.92
C ARG A 174 -20.60 -0.78 -13.66
N THR A 175 -21.04 -0.97 -12.42
CA THR A 175 -21.74 -2.18 -11.97
C THR A 175 -23.05 -2.46 -12.67
N TYR A 176 -23.67 -1.46 -13.29
CA TYR A 176 -24.94 -1.64 -14.03
C TYR A 176 -24.75 -1.73 -15.55
N ALA A 177 -23.53 -1.80 -16.03
CA ALA A 177 -23.23 -1.99 -17.46
C ALA A 177 -23.23 -3.46 -17.88
N SER A 178 -23.42 -4.38 -16.95
CA SER A 178 -23.51 -5.82 -17.21
C SER A 178 -24.92 -6.32 -16.99
N ARG A 179 -25.78 -6.06 -17.93
CA ARG A 179 -27.02 -6.79 -18.14
C ARG A 179 -27.07 -7.32 -19.57
#